data_049c1bb155c265748b415b08a8eeadcb
#
_entry.id   049c1bb155c265748b415b08a8eeadcb
#
_cell.length_a   1.000
_cell.length_b   1.000
_cell.length_c   1.000
_cell.angle_alpha   90.00
_cell.angle_beta   90.00
_cell.angle_gamma   90.00
#
_symmetry.space_group_name_H-M   'P 1'
#
loop_
_entity.id
_entity.type
_entity.pdbx_description
1 polymer ?
#
loop_
_entity_poly.entity_id
_entity_poly.type
_entity_poly.pdbx_seq_one_letter_code
_entity_poly.pdbx_strand_id
1 'polypeptide(L)' 'MSETLSLSSVKAHLSELVDRVEGEHERVVVTRNGRPAAVIISHED' A
#
# COMPACT_ATOMS: atom_id res chain seq x y z
N MET A 1 2.44 8.28 7.72
CA MET A 1 2.46 6.98 8.39
C MET A 1 2.63 5.86 7.38
N SER A 2 3.23 4.75 7.75
CA SER A 2 3.37 3.64 6.82
C SER A 2 2.74 2.38 7.38
N GLU A 3 2.26 1.56 6.49
CA GLU A 3 1.58 0.31 6.81
C GLU A 3 2.18 -0.79 5.95
N THR A 4 2.26 -1.99 6.50
CA THR A 4 2.81 -3.13 5.77
C THR A 4 1.69 -4.14 5.55
N LEU A 5 1.45 -4.51 4.30
CA LEU A 5 0.40 -5.43 3.92
C LEU A 5 0.93 -6.46 2.93
N SER A 6 0.35 -7.65 2.97
CA SER A 6 0.70 -8.67 1.98
C SER A 6 0.10 -8.33 0.63
N LEU A 7 0.68 -8.87 -0.43
CA LEU A 7 0.17 -8.68 -1.78
C LEU A 7 -1.29 -9.13 -1.90
N SER A 8 -1.64 -10.24 -1.24
CA SER A 8 -3.02 -10.74 -1.26
C SER A 8 -3.98 -9.72 -0.68
N SER A 9 -3.61 -9.10 0.46
CA SER A 9 -4.45 -8.07 1.07
C SER A 9 -4.56 -6.86 0.18
N VAL A 10 -3.45 -6.45 -0.44
CA VAL A 10 -3.45 -5.30 -1.35
C VAL A 10 -4.38 -5.56 -2.53
N LYS A 11 -4.30 -6.74 -3.13
CA LYS A 11 -5.18 -7.08 -4.26
C LYS A 11 -6.65 -7.05 -3.85
N ALA A 12 -6.96 -7.53 -2.65
CA ALA A 12 -8.34 -7.60 -2.18
C ALA A 12 -8.93 -6.22 -1.89
N HIS A 13 -8.08 -5.25 -1.53
CA HIS A 13 -8.55 -3.94 -1.06
C HIS A 13 -7.88 -2.78 -1.79
N LEU A 14 -7.48 -2.99 -3.03
CA LEU A 14 -6.66 -2.01 -3.75
C LEU A 14 -7.34 -0.65 -3.86
N SER A 15 -8.64 -0.62 -4.17
CA SER A 15 -9.36 0.64 -4.32
C SER A 15 -9.37 1.44 -3.02
N GLU A 16 -9.62 0.78 -1.89
CA GLU A 16 -9.60 1.44 -0.58
C GLU A 16 -8.21 1.94 -0.24
N LEU A 17 -7.19 1.15 -0.57
CA LEU A 17 -5.81 1.54 -0.28
C LEU A 17 -5.40 2.76 -1.09
N VAL A 18 -5.79 2.81 -2.35
CA VAL A 18 -5.49 3.98 -3.19
C VAL A 18 -6.17 5.23 -2.60
N ASP A 19 -7.41 5.11 -2.16
CA ASP A 19 -8.12 6.23 -1.54
C ASP A 19 -7.38 6.74 -0.30
N ARG A 20 -6.90 5.82 0.55
CA ARG A 20 -6.18 6.20 1.76
C ARG A 20 -4.84 6.84 1.43
N VAL A 21 -4.13 6.26 0.48
CA VAL A 21 -2.83 6.78 0.07
C VAL A 21 -2.97 8.19 -0.49
N GLU A 22 -3.97 8.41 -1.35
CA GLU A 22 -4.19 9.74 -1.92
C GLU A 22 -4.66 10.75 -0.87
N GLY A 23 -5.60 10.35 -0.03
CA GLY A 23 -6.23 11.28 0.90
C GLY A 23 -5.40 11.58 2.14
N GLU A 24 -4.64 10.60 2.61
CA GLU A 24 -3.92 10.73 3.87
C GLU A 24 -2.40 10.71 3.68
N HIS A 25 -1.94 10.64 2.47
CA HIS A 25 -0.51 10.54 2.14
C HIS A 25 0.16 9.39 2.89
N GLU A 26 -0.59 8.30 3.07
CA GLU A 26 -0.07 7.11 3.68
C GLU A 26 0.85 6.37 2.72
N ARG A 27 1.80 5.64 3.29
CA ARG A 27 2.70 4.81 2.51
C ARG A 27 2.39 3.36 2.85
N VAL A 28 2.21 2.52 1.84
CA VAL A 28 1.91 1.11 2.06
C VAL A 28 3.04 0.27 1.49
N VAL A 29 3.69 -0.49 2.36
CA VAL A 29 4.72 -1.44 1.95
C VAL A 29 4.02 -2.76 1.62
N VAL A 30 4.20 -3.23 0.39
CA VAL A 30 3.60 -4.47 -0.07
C VAL A 30 4.62 -5.60 0.08
N THR A 31 4.26 -6.65 0.81
CA THR A 31 5.15 -7.79 0.96
C THR A 31 4.71 -8.94 0.05
N ARG A 32 5.67 -9.72 -0.36
CA ARG A 32 5.45 -10.91 -1.16
C ARG A 32 6.34 -12.01 -0.59
N ASN A 33 5.73 -13.13 -0.22
CA ASN A 33 6.45 -14.23 0.41
C ASN A 33 7.21 -13.75 1.66
N GLY A 34 6.56 -12.88 2.43
CA GLY A 34 7.12 -12.38 3.68
C GLY A 34 8.21 -11.33 3.53
N ARG A 35 8.47 -10.84 2.31
CA ARG A 35 9.53 -9.85 2.06
C ARG A 35 8.95 -8.59 1.41
N PRO A 36 9.49 -7.41 1.77
CA PRO A 36 9.08 -6.18 1.09
C PRO A 36 9.39 -6.28 -0.41
N ALA A 37 8.39 -6.01 -1.24
CA ALA A 37 8.52 -6.13 -2.68
C ALA A 37 8.23 -4.81 -3.40
N ALA A 38 7.35 -3.99 -2.85
CA ALA A 38 6.94 -2.75 -3.49
C ALA A 38 6.40 -1.78 -2.45
N VAL A 39 6.24 -0.54 -2.84
CA VAL A 39 5.64 0.49 -1.99
C VAL A 39 4.60 1.23 -2.81
N ILE A 40 3.43 1.47 -2.20
CA ILE A 40 2.39 2.28 -2.81
C ILE A 40 2.43 3.64 -2.14
N ILE A 41 2.59 4.69 -2.93
CA ILE A 41 2.57 6.06 -2.44
C ILE A 41 1.68 6.88 -3.37
N SER A 42 1.26 8.07 -2.91
CA SER A 42 0.44 8.91 -3.76
C SER A 42 1.29 9.46 -4.92
N HIS A 43 0.62 9.79 -6.01
CA HIS A 43 1.30 10.32 -7.19
C HIS A 43 2.05 11.63 -6.89
N GLU A 44 1.57 12.38 -5.91
CA GLU A 44 2.18 13.64 -5.53
C GLU A 44 3.45 13.48 -4.69
N ASP A 45 3.61 12.31 -4.11
CA ASP A 45 4.79 12.01 -3.31
C ASP A 45 5.89 11.39 -4.16
#